data_03bfd086b330d6234ca1a2398a70e5e4
#
_entry.id   03bfd086b330d6234ca1a2398a70e5e4
#
_cell.length_a   1.000
_cell.length_b   1.000
_cell.length_c   1.000
_cell.angle_alpha   90.00
_cell.angle_beta   90.00
_cell.angle_gamma   90.00
#
_symmetry.space_group_name_H-M   'P 1'
#
loop_
_entity.id
_entity.type
_entity.pdbx_description
1 polymer ?
#
loop_
_entity_poly.entity_id
_entity_poly.type
_entity_poly.pdbx_seq_one_letter_code
_entity_poly.pdbx_strand_id
1 'polypeptide(L)'
;MIVINMNKKRILLFVAFALCSVLSVMAQGERIFLFDHFAEGVIKFNTGAVNASLMNYDANNANNGKMYFMQGETMMELTVPEEIDSIRFGERKFVGRKGDFVERCKLKHGTVDILWRIHKVHEGYVGAFGQTQQVGAKKIELQGNFGMGGFANGGMYNGSSDYNRDGNGRNLDVWKMKNANTYYFEKDGKQYAISRLKSLYKQFPKQKAQLEAFASEHGLDFMSADKAVTLIDYLLSL
;
A
#
# COMPACT_ATOMS: atom_id res chain seq x y z
N MET A 1 -38.38 -32.04 -17.07
CA MET A 1 -38.45 -30.53 -17.01
C MET A 1 -38.97 -30.12 -15.65
N ILE A 2 -38.06 -29.73 -14.72
CA ILE A 2 -38.45 -29.37 -13.35
C ILE A 2 -38.72 -27.87 -13.38
N VAL A 3 -39.98 -27.50 -13.24
CA VAL A 3 -40.41 -26.09 -13.09
C VAL A 3 -40.26 -25.74 -11.61
N ILE A 4 -39.22 -24.98 -11.26
CA ILE A 4 -39.00 -24.46 -9.90
C ILE A 4 -39.94 -23.27 -9.74
N ASN A 5 -41.05 -23.49 -9.04
CA ASN A 5 -42.00 -22.45 -8.67
C ASN A 5 -41.42 -21.62 -7.51
N MET A 6 -40.58 -20.63 -7.83
CA MET A 6 -39.96 -19.76 -6.83
C MET A 6 -40.93 -18.67 -6.41
N ASN A 7 -41.20 -18.59 -5.10
CA ASN A 7 -42.05 -17.58 -4.48
C ASN A 7 -41.47 -16.17 -4.72
N LYS A 8 -42.31 -15.18 -5.13
CA LYS A 8 -41.91 -13.80 -5.45
C LYS A 8 -40.99 -13.16 -4.41
N LYS A 9 -41.20 -13.47 -3.12
CA LYS A 9 -40.34 -12.99 -2.01
C LYS A 9 -38.89 -13.56 -2.10
N ARG A 10 -38.71 -14.82 -2.56
CA ARG A 10 -37.38 -15.43 -2.73
C ARG A 10 -36.66 -14.86 -3.93
N ILE A 11 -37.39 -14.57 -5.01
CA ILE A 11 -36.81 -13.91 -6.21
C ILE A 11 -36.33 -12.50 -5.84
N LEU A 12 -37.13 -11.73 -5.08
CA LEU A 12 -36.75 -10.39 -4.62
C LEU A 12 -35.49 -10.42 -3.72
N LEU A 13 -35.38 -11.43 -2.85
CA LEU A 13 -34.20 -11.60 -1.99
C LEU A 13 -32.94 -11.96 -2.79
N PHE A 14 -33.06 -12.80 -3.81
CA PHE A 14 -31.95 -13.15 -4.71
C PHE A 14 -31.48 -11.97 -5.55
N VAL A 15 -32.42 -11.15 -6.05
CA VAL A 15 -32.11 -9.94 -6.82
C VAL A 15 -31.45 -8.89 -5.92
N ALA A 16 -31.92 -8.71 -4.68
CA ALA A 16 -31.30 -7.80 -3.71
C ALA A 16 -29.88 -8.27 -3.33
N PHE A 17 -29.67 -9.56 -3.14
CA PHE A 17 -28.34 -10.12 -2.84
C PHE A 17 -27.38 -9.99 -4.05
N ALA A 18 -27.85 -10.22 -5.27
CA ALA A 18 -27.09 -10.02 -6.49
C ALA A 18 -26.75 -8.53 -6.73
N LEU A 19 -27.66 -7.59 -6.43
CA LEU A 19 -27.35 -6.15 -6.51
C LEU A 19 -26.31 -5.73 -5.45
N CYS A 20 -26.38 -6.24 -4.22
CA CYS A 20 -25.38 -5.96 -3.19
C CYS A 20 -23.99 -6.47 -3.57
N SER A 21 -23.87 -7.61 -4.24
CA SER A 21 -22.58 -8.14 -4.67
C SER A 21 -21.94 -7.31 -5.80
N VAL A 22 -22.74 -6.69 -6.67
CA VAL A 22 -22.24 -5.83 -7.76
C VAL A 22 -21.74 -4.47 -7.22
N LEU A 23 -22.33 -3.94 -6.16
CA LEU A 23 -21.92 -2.67 -5.56
C LEU A 23 -20.59 -2.79 -4.79
N SER A 24 -20.22 -3.97 -4.35
CA SER A 24 -18.95 -4.21 -3.64
C SER A 24 -17.71 -4.15 -4.54
N VAL A 25 -17.87 -4.30 -5.85
CA VAL A 25 -16.75 -4.29 -6.83
C VAL A 25 -16.26 -2.88 -7.13
N MET A 26 -17.09 -1.84 -6.93
CA MET A 26 -16.74 -0.46 -7.26
C MET A 26 -15.93 0.27 -6.17
N ALA A 27 -15.75 -0.31 -4.98
CA ALA A 27 -15.09 0.33 -3.84
C ALA A 27 -13.67 -0.17 -3.58
N GLN A 28 -13.10 -0.99 -4.46
CA GLN A 28 -11.70 -1.40 -4.31
C GLN A 28 -10.80 -0.27 -4.77
N GLY A 29 -10.19 0.43 -3.80
CA GLY A 29 -9.17 1.45 -4.05
C GLY A 29 -8.05 0.92 -4.94
N GLU A 30 -7.34 1.83 -5.60
CA GLU A 30 -6.16 1.50 -6.42
C GLU A 30 -5.20 0.60 -5.64
N ARG A 31 -4.75 -0.50 -6.26
CA ARG A 31 -3.76 -1.40 -5.66
C ARG A 31 -2.35 -0.91 -5.98
N ILE A 32 -1.47 -1.04 -5.01
CA ILE A 32 -0.04 -0.75 -5.17
C ILE A 32 0.70 -2.04 -4.86
N PHE A 33 0.97 -2.82 -5.89
CA PHE A 33 1.64 -4.09 -5.72
C PHE A 33 3.12 -3.92 -5.39
N LEU A 34 3.62 -4.77 -4.49
CA LEU A 34 5.02 -4.80 -4.05
C LEU A 34 5.95 -5.36 -5.12
N PHE A 35 5.43 -6.22 -6.00
CA PHE A 35 6.14 -6.81 -7.13
C PHE A 35 5.50 -6.32 -8.42
N ASP A 36 6.30 -6.10 -9.46
CA ASP A 36 5.84 -5.60 -10.76
C ASP A 36 4.85 -6.56 -11.43
N HIS A 37 4.93 -7.85 -11.10
CA HIS A 37 4.04 -8.90 -11.61
C HIS A 37 3.73 -9.93 -10.52
N PHE A 38 2.71 -10.74 -10.74
CA PHE A 38 2.43 -11.88 -9.87
C PHE A 38 3.55 -12.91 -10.05
N ALA A 39 4.22 -13.25 -8.95
CA ALA A 39 5.33 -14.17 -8.91
C ALA A 39 4.92 -15.52 -8.32
N GLU A 40 5.61 -16.58 -8.70
CA GLU A 40 5.41 -17.89 -8.09
C GLU A 40 5.72 -17.83 -6.59
N GLY A 41 4.73 -18.22 -5.78
CA GLY A 41 4.81 -18.26 -4.33
C GLY A 41 4.35 -19.60 -3.79
N VAL A 42 4.92 -19.97 -2.65
CA VAL A 42 4.56 -21.19 -1.92
C VAL A 42 3.98 -20.81 -0.57
N ILE A 43 2.72 -21.19 -0.35
CA ILE A 43 2.01 -21.02 0.92
C ILE A 43 2.16 -22.30 1.71
N LYS A 44 2.67 -22.20 2.93
CA LYS A 44 2.66 -23.28 3.91
C LYS A 44 1.67 -22.95 5.01
N PHE A 45 0.71 -23.82 5.23
CA PHE A 45 -0.30 -23.70 6.28
C PHE A 45 0.20 -24.28 7.59
N ASN A 46 -0.37 -23.83 8.72
CA ASN A 46 -0.08 -24.40 10.05
C ASN A 46 -0.42 -25.89 10.16
N THR A 47 -1.34 -26.38 9.33
CA THR A 47 -1.66 -27.82 9.21
C THR A 47 -0.56 -28.64 8.53
N GLY A 48 0.46 -27.99 7.98
CA GLY A 48 1.53 -28.63 7.17
C GLY A 48 1.17 -28.75 5.69
N ALA A 49 -0.04 -28.43 5.28
CA ALA A 49 -0.42 -28.38 3.87
C ALA A 49 0.40 -27.32 3.12
N VAL A 50 0.72 -27.59 1.85
CA VAL A 50 1.48 -26.69 1.00
C VAL A 50 0.69 -26.44 -0.30
N ASN A 51 0.61 -25.19 -0.71
CA ASN A 51 0.01 -24.78 -1.97
C ASN A 51 0.95 -23.82 -2.71
N ALA A 52 1.04 -23.96 -4.04
CA ALA A 52 1.79 -23.06 -4.90
C ALA A 52 0.84 -22.27 -5.78
N SER A 53 1.08 -20.99 -5.94
CA SER A 53 0.26 -20.12 -6.79
C SER A 53 1.08 -18.90 -7.24
N LEU A 54 0.60 -18.21 -8.27
CA LEU A 54 1.06 -16.85 -8.58
C LEU A 54 0.49 -15.89 -7.55
N MET A 55 1.34 -15.12 -6.91
CA MET A 55 0.97 -14.25 -5.77
C MET A 55 1.57 -12.86 -5.91
N ASN A 56 0.93 -11.88 -5.25
CA ASN A 56 1.49 -10.55 -5.06
C ASN A 56 0.97 -9.95 -3.74
N TYR A 57 1.67 -8.96 -3.24
CA TYR A 57 1.31 -8.23 -2.03
C TYR A 57 0.88 -6.80 -2.40
N ASP A 58 -0.34 -6.41 -2.06
CA ASP A 58 -0.79 -5.02 -2.17
C ASP A 58 -0.31 -4.24 -0.94
N ALA A 59 0.66 -3.38 -1.16
CA ALA A 59 1.24 -2.52 -0.13
C ALA A 59 0.49 -1.20 0.04
N ASN A 60 -0.62 -0.96 -0.67
CA ASN A 60 -1.37 0.29 -0.53
C ASN A 60 -1.85 0.46 0.92
N ASN A 61 -1.42 1.55 1.56
CA ASN A 61 -1.81 1.84 2.93
C ASN A 61 -3.32 2.05 3.09
N ALA A 62 -4.01 2.52 2.06
CA ALA A 62 -5.47 2.67 2.07
C ALA A 62 -6.21 1.32 2.11
N ASN A 63 -5.59 0.24 1.60
CA ASN A 63 -6.14 -1.11 1.57
C ASN A 63 -5.64 -1.98 2.73
N ASN A 64 -4.91 -1.42 3.68
CA ASN A 64 -4.31 -2.10 4.84
C ASN A 64 -3.33 -3.23 4.48
N GLY A 65 -2.78 -3.25 3.24
CA GLY A 65 -1.87 -4.26 2.73
C GLY A 65 -2.46 -5.68 2.76
N LYS A 66 -2.51 -6.31 1.61
CA LYS A 66 -3.19 -7.59 1.44
C LYS A 66 -2.37 -8.53 0.58
N MET A 67 -2.46 -9.82 0.87
CA MET A 67 -1.86 -10.84 0.04
C MET A 67 -2.89 -11.36 -0.97
N TYR A 68 -2.54 -11.34 -2.24
CA TYR A 68 -3.37 -11.87 -3.33
C TYR A 68 -2.71 -13.07 -3.99
N PHE A 69 -3.53 -14.00 -4.47
CA PHE A 69 -3.08 -15.15 -5.24
C PHE A 69 -4.02 -15.40 -6.44
N MET A 70 -3.52 -16.07 -7.45
CA MET A 70 -4.30 -16.43 -8.64
C MET A 70 -4.87 -17.83 -8.49
N GLN A 71 -6.17 -17.97 -8.74
CA GLN A 71 -6.87 -19.24 -8.90
C GLN A 71 -7.40 -19.32 -10.34
N GLY A 72 -6.63 -19.94 -11.22
CA GLY A 72 -6.84 -19.80 -12.65
C GLY A 72 -6.66 -18.34 -13.08
N GLU A 73 -7.68 -17.76 -13.71
CA GLU A 73 -7.68 -16.35 -14.14
C GLU A 73 -8.24 -15.39 -13.07
N THR A 74 -8.72 -15.92 -11.94
CA THR A 74 -9.35 -15.11 -10.89
C THR A 74 -8.33 -14.75 -9.80
N MET A 75 -8.25 -13.45 -9.49
CA MET A 75 -7.46 -12.95 -8.36
C MET A 75 -8.26 -13.08 -7.06
N MET A 76 -7.69 -13.76 -6.09
CA MET A 76 -8.26 -14.03 -4.77
C MET A 76 -7.44 -13.35 -3.68
N GLU A 77 -8.10 -12.89 -2.62
CA GLU A 77 -7.44 -12.38 -1.42
C GLU A 77 -7.21 -13.50 -0.40
N LEU A 78 -6.01 -13.57 0.17
CA LEU A 78 -5.69 -14.47 1.27
C LEU A 78 -6.06 -13.81 2.60
N THR A 79 -7.17 -14.21 3.19
CA THR A 79 -7.82 -13.51 4.33
C THR A 79 -7.54 -14.11 5.71
N VAL A 80 -6.74 -15.17 5.79
CA VAL A 80 -6.52 -15.95 7.02
C VAL A 80 -5.04 -16.05 7.41
N PRO A 81 -4.38 -14.90 7.71
CA PRO A 81 -2.95 -14.91 8.03
C PRO A 81 -2.61 -15.77 9.25
N GLU A 82 -3.56 -15.99 10.16
CA GLU A 82 -3.38 -16.81 11.36
C GLU A 82 -3.26 -18.31 11.05
N GLU A 83 -3.79 -18.76 9.91
CA GLU A 83 -3.71 -20.16 9.47
C GLU A 83 -2.44 -20.45 8.66
N ILE A 84 -1.66 -19.42 8.36
CA ILE A 84 -0.48 -19.49 7.50
C ILE A 84 0.80 -19.54 8.36
N ASP A 85 1.58 -20.61 8.21
CA ASP A 85 2.94 -20.70 8.78
C ASP A 85 3.88 -19.73 8.05
N SER A 86 3.89 -19.80 6.72
CA SER A 86 4.70 -18.91 5.91
C SER A 86 4.30 -18.90 4.44
N ILE A 87 4.64 -17.80 3.77
CA ILE A 87 4.56 -17.64 2.32
C ILE A 87 5.97 -17.32 1.83
N ARG A 88 6.42 -17.98 0.76
CA ARG A 88 7.72 -17.74 0.14
C ARG A 88 7.57 -17.28 -1.30
N PHE A 89 8.26 -16.21 -1.65
CA PHE A 89 8.47 -15.70 -3.00
C PHE A 89 9.97 -15.68 -3.25
N GLY A 90 10.51 -16.68 -3.91
CA GLY A 90 11.95 -16.83 -4.02
C GLY A 90 12.61 -16.87 -2.63
N GLU A 91 13.49 -15.91 -2.36
CA GLU A 91 14.17 -15.79 -1.07
C GLU A 91 13.39 -15.01 0.00
N ARG A 92 12.36 -14.27 -0.39
CA ARG A 92 11.55 -13.49 0.54
C ARG A 92 10.56 -14.38 1.28
N LYS A 93 10.43 -14.16 2.58
CA LYS A 93 9.52 -14.91 3.45
C LYS A 93 8.52 -13.98 4.11
N PHE A 94 7.23 -14.26 3.94
CA PHE A 94 6.15 -13.59 4.66
C PHE A 94 5.55 -14.52 5.71
N VAL A 95 5.08 -13.92 6.80
CA VAL A 95 4.40 -14.63 7.90
C VAL A 95 3.20 -13.83 8.37
N GLY A 96 2.21 -14.51 8.96
CA GLY A 96 1.07 -13.85 9.60
C GLY A 96 1.50 -13.15 10.89
N ARG A 97 1.00 -11.93 11.11
CA ARG A 97 1.22 -11.16 12.34
C ARG A 97 0.03 -10.26 12.63
N LYS A 98 -0.76 -10.58 13.67
CA LYS A 98 -1.90 -9.76 14.13
C LYS A 98 -2.90 -9.39 13.03
N GLY A 99 -3.25 -10.35 12.18
CA GLY A 99 -4.19 -10.14 11.08
C GLY A 99 -3.58 -9.58 9.79
N ASP A 100 -2.29 -9.24 9.79
CA ASP A 100 -1.53 -8.79 8.62
C ASP A 100 -0.52 -9.83 8.15
N PHE A 101 -0.02 -9.66 6.92
CA PHE A 101 1.18 -10.35 6.45
C PHE A 101 2.38 -9.41 6.54
N VAL A 102 3.47 -9.88 7.15
CA VAL A 102 4.74 -9.16 7.26
C VAL A 102 5.85 -9.95 6.60
N GLU A 103 6.77 -9.26 5.94
CA GLU A 103 7.98 -9.90 5.44
C GLU A 103 9.00 -10.07 6.56
N ARG A 104 9.47 -11.29 6.76
CA ARG A 104 10.46 -11.63 7.76
C ARG A 104 11.87 -11.67 7.17
N CYS A 105 12.68 -10.70 7.53
CA CYS A 105 14.07 -10.58 7.13
C CYS A 105 14.98 -11.07 8.26
N LYS A 106 15.86 -12.04 7.95
CA LYS A 106 16.95 -12.41 8.84
C LYS A 106 18.09 -11.43 8.68
N LEU A 107 18.56 -10.88 9.78
CA LEU A 107 19.68 -9.97 9.87
C LEU A 107 20.91 -10.67 10.48
N LYS A 108 22.02 -9.97 10.50
CA LYS A 108 23.24 -10.49 11.15
C LYS A 108 23.07 -10.59 12.66
N HIS A 109 22.37 -9.61 13.27
CA HIS A 109 22.23 -9.51 14.71
C HIS A 109 20.81 -9.79 15.21
N GLY A 110 19.90 -10.24 14.33
CA GLY A 110 18.54 -10.57 14.74
C GLY A 110 17.57 -10.82 13.58
N THR A 111 16.32 -10.46 13.81
CA THR A 111 15.25 -10.57 12.80
C THR A 111 14.39 -9.32 12.83
N VAL A 112 13.99 -8.85 11.66
CA VAL A 112 13.02 -7.77 11.52
C VAL A 112 11.85 -8.25 10.67
N ASP A 113 10.63 -7.97 11.12
CA ASP A 113 9.41 -8.16 10.35
C ASP A 113 8.97 -6.82 9.77
N ILE A 114 8.83 -6.74 8.46
CA ILE A 114 8.44 -5.52 7.72
C ILE A 114 6.97 -5.61 7.34
N LEU A 115 6.16 -4.72 7.88
CA LEU A 115 4.82 -4.48 7.41
C LEU A 115 4.90 -3.46 6.28
N TRP A 116 4.78 -3.93 5.05
CA TRP A 116 4.86 -3.08 3.87
C TRP A 116 3.63 -2.21 3.75
N ARG A 117 3.85 -0.90 3.67
CA ARG A 117 2.81 0.12 3.43
C ARG A 117 3.38 1.21 2.54
N ILE A 118 2.64 1.55 1.51
CA ILE A 118 2.98 2.62 0.58
C ILE A 118 1.84 3.64 0.59
N HIS A 119 2.18 4.89 0.82
CA HIS A 119 1.29 6.02 0.66
C HIS A 119 1.42 6.61 -0.73
N LYS A 120 0.32 6.70 -1.44
CA LYS A 120 0.21 7.54 -2.64
C LYS A 120 -0.16 8.95 -2.19
N VAL A 121 0.74 9.90 -2.40
CA VAL A 121 0.57 11.30 -1.99
C VAL A 121 0.48 12.16 -3.24
N HIS A 122 -0.57 12.97 -3.35
CA HIS A 122 -0.69 13.94 -4.41
C HIS A 122 0.34 15.05 -4.20
N GLU A 123 1.27 15.24 -5.14
CA GLU A 123 2.31 16.29 -5.07
C GLU A 123 1.90 17.56 -5.79
N GLY A 124 0.96 17.48 -6.72
CA GLY A 124 0.53 18.59 -7.53
C GLY A 124 0.05 18.14 -8.91
N TYR A 125 0.21 19.00 -9.87
CA TYR A 125 -0.13 18.74 -11.26
C TYR A 125 0.95 19.25 -12.20
N VAL A 126 1.01 18.69 -13.40
CA VAL A 126 1.91 19.16 -14.45
C VAL A 126 1.40 20.48 -14.98
N GLY A 127 2.19 21.55 -14.78
CA GLY A 127 1.90 22.88 -15.33
C GLY A 127 2.16 22.99 -16.83
N ALA A 128 1.83 24.15 -17.40
CA ALA A 128 1.91 24.42 -18.84
C ALA A 128 3.31 24.18 -19.48
N PHE A 129 4.37 24.25 -18.67
CA PHE A 129 5.76 24.05 -19.10
C PHE A 129 6.35 22.71 -18.62
N GLY A 130 5.50 21.75 -18.23
CA GLY A 130 5.93 20.44 -17.77
C GLY A 130 6.49 20.37 -16.33
N GLN A 131 6.60 21.51 -15.61
CA GLN A 131 6.99 21.52 -14.21
C GLN A 131 5.84 21.10 -13.29
N THR A 132 6.17 20.42 -12.20
CA THR A 132 5.17 20.10 -11.17
C THR A 132 4.83 21.35 -10.36
N GLN A 133 3.57 21.75 -10.37
CA GLN A 133 3.05 22.81 -9.50
C GLN A 133 2.57 22.18 -8.20
N GLN A 134 3.06 22.68 -7.06
CA GLN A 134 2.75 22.11 -5.75
C GLN A 134 1.28 22.29 -5.36
N VAL A 135 0.72 21.29 -4.69
CA VAL A 135 -0.59 21.38 -4.02
C VAL A 135 -0.48 22.44 -2.93
N GLY A 136 -1.24 23.52 -3.06
CA GLY A 136 -1.22 24.64 -2.13
C GLY A 136 -1.06 26.00 -2.80
N ALA A 137 -0.77 26.06 -4.10
CA ALA A 137 -1.01 27.27 -4.86
C ALA A 137 -2.52 27.55 -4.80
N LYS A 138 -2.89 28.58 -4.06
CA LYS A 138 -4.28 29.01 -3.92
C LYS A 138 -4.79 29.31 -5.31
N LYS A 139 -5.78 28.53 -5.81
CA LYS A 139 -6.45 28.82 -7.06
C LYS A 139 -7.05 30.22 -6.93
N ILE A 140 -6.45 31.18 -7.57
CA ILE A 140 -7.07 32.52 -7.70
C ILE A 140 -8.16 32.30 -8.74
N GLU A 141 -9.39 32.13 -8.29
CA GLU A 141 -10.54 32.33 -9.17
C GLU A 141 -10.52 33.80 -9.58
N LEU A 142 -10.02 34.06 -10.76
CA LEU A 142 -10.25 35.33 -11.43
C LEU A 142 -11.75 35.37 -11.76
N GLN A 143 -12.54 35.76 -10.75
CA GLN A 143 -13.91 36.27 -10.97
C GLN A 143 -13.79 37.63 -11.63
N GLY A 144 -13.41 37.63 -12.89
CA GLY A 144 -13.31 38.79 -13.72
C GLY A 144 -14.05 38.48 -15.00
N ASN A 145 -15.14 39.23 -15.19
CA ASN A 145 -15.88 39.31 -16.45
C ASN A 145 -14.95 39.90 -17.54
N PHE A 146 -13.90 39.16 -17.93
CA PHE A 146 -13.13 39.48 -19.11
C PHE A 146 -13.86 38.91 -20.32
N GLY A 147 -14.79 39.72 -20.84
CA GLY A 147 -15.31 39.54 -22.17
C GLY A 147 -14.21 39.68 -23.19
N MET A 148 -13.53 38.60 -23.50
CA MET A 148 -12.83 38.37 -24.76
C MET A 148 -12.82 36.87 -25.03
N GLY A 149 -13.44 36.54 -26.18
CA GLY A 149 -13.71 35.18 -26.62
C GLY A 149 -12.47 34.30 -26.63
N GLY A 150 -12.65 33.09 -26.17
CA GLY A 150 -11.67 32.02 -26.38
C GLY A 150 -11.55 31.00 -25.29
N PHE A 151 -12.15 31.17 -24.11
CA PHE A 151 -12.21 30.16 -23.06
C PHE A 151 -13.66 29.86 -22.65
N ALA A 152 -14.50 29.66 -23.66
CA ALA A 152 -15.85 29.23 -23.48
C ALA A 152 -15.85 27.72 -23.22
N ASN A 153 -15.60 27.33 -21.99
CA ASN A 153 -16.26 26.21 -21.36
C ASN A 153 -16.16 26.39 -19.84
N GLY A 154 -16.88 27.43 -19.37
CA GLY A 154 -17.19 27.62 -17.97
C GLY A 154 -18.18 26.57 -17.49
N GLY A 155 -17.81 25.32 -17.54
CA GLY A 155 -18.47 24.28 -16.79
C GLY A 155 -18.19 24.54 -15.31
N MET A 156 -19.26 24.60 -14.52
CA MET A 156 -19.25 24.64 -13.07
C MET A 156 -18.50 23.40 -12.59
N TYR A 157 -17.27 23.57 -12.18
CA TYR A 157 -16.42 22.48 -11.77
C TYR A 157 -16.77 22.08 -10.33
N ASN A 158 -17.55 21.05 -10.20
CA ASN A 158 -17.62 20.26 -8.98
C ASN A 158 -16.28 19.55 -8.83
N GLY A 159 -15.60 19.73 -7.71
CA GLY A 159 -14.24 19.27 -7.39
C GLY A 159 -13.91 17.79 -7.65
N SER A 160 -14.22 17.32 -8.84
CA SER A 160 -13.91 15.99 -9.33
C SER A 160 -12.62 16.02 -10.15
N SER A 161 -11.97 14.90 -10.25
CA SER A 161 -10.68 14.60 -10.89
C SER A 161 -10.53 15.07 -12.35
N ASP A 162 -11.56 15.64 -12.96
CA ASP A 162 -11.56 16.08 -14.37
C ASP A 162 -10.77 17.36 -14.62
N TYR A 163 -10.44 18.10 -13.54
CA TYR A 163 -9.70 19.36 -13.63
C TYR A 163 -8.26 19.24 -14.10
N ASN A 164 -7.64 18.09 -13.88
CA ASN A 164 -6.24 17.88 -14.13
C ASN A 164 -6.02 17.04 -15.39
N ARG A 165 -6.90 17.19 -16.38
CA ARG A 165 -6.70 16.58 -17.71
C ARG A 165 -6.30 17.64 -18.71
N ASP A 166 -5.33 17.31 -19.58
CA ASP A 166 -5.00 18.13 -20.75
C ASP A 166 -6.15 18.06 -21.77
N GLY A 167 -6.08 18.90 -22.80
CA GLY A 167 -7.09 18.93 -23.89
C GLY A 167 -7.24 17.59 -24.63
N ASN A 168 -6.37 16.61 -24.40
CA ASN A 168 -6.42 15.24 -24.91
C ASN A 168 -6.93 14.25 -23.86
N GLY A 169 -7.41 14.71 -22.69
CA GLY A 169 -7.96 13.89 -21.61
C GLY A 169 -6.92 13.17 -20.76
N ARG A 170 -5.61 13.51 -20.89
CA ARG A 170 -4.55 12.91 -20.06
C ARG A 170 -4.58 13.50 -18.66
N ASN A 171 -4.47 12.62 -17.65
CA ASN A 171 -4.38 13.05 -16.26
C ASN A 171 -3.04 13.77 -16.01
N LEU A 172 -3.12 14.99 -15.50
CA LEU A 172 -1.98 15.84 -15.18
C LEU A 172 -1.56 15.74 -13.70
N ASP A 173 -2.29 14.99 -12.87
CA ASP A 173 -1.95 14.81 -11.46
C ASP A 173 -0.60 14.13 -11.30
N VAL A 174 0.23 14.72 -10.45
CA VAL A 174 1.53 14.16 -10.07
C VAL A 174 1.39 13.48 -8.71
N TRP A 175 1.67 12.19 -8.70
CA TRP A 175 1.59 11.37 -7.50
C TRP A 175 2.97 10.88 -7.12
N LYS A 176 3.25 10.86 -5.81
CA LYS A 176 4.48 10.29 -5.26
C LYS A 176 4.16 9.15 -4.32
N MET A 177 4.88 8.06 -4.50
CA MET A 177 4.85 6.95 -3.56
C MET A 177 5.79 7.23 -2.40
N LYS A 178 5.27 7.18 -1.18
CA LYS A 178 6.05 7.36 0.05
C LYS A 178 6.01 6.08 0.88
N ASN A 179 7.18 5.69 1.36
CA ASN A 179 7.30 4.60 2.31
C ASN A 179 6.57 4.94 3.62
N ALA A 180 5.68 4.04 4.05
CA ALA A 180 4.96 4.09 5.32
C ALA A 180 5.11 2.77 6.11
N ASN A 181 6.16 2.02 5.83
CA ASN A 181 6.44 0.72 6.42
C ASN A 181 6.55 0.82 7.95
N THR A 182 6.17 -0.28 8.61
CA THR A 182 6.43 -0.48 10.03
C THR A 182 7.36 -1.68 10.20
N TYR A 183 8.39 -1.50 10.98
CA TYR A 183 9.42 -2.48 11.26
C TYR A 183 9.24 -3.00 12.67
N TYR A 184 9.03 -4.30 12.82
CA TYR A 184 8.91 -4.97 14.10
C TYR A 184 10.17 -5.79 14.37
N PHE A 185 10.78 -5.62 15.53
CA PHE A 185 11.94 -6.39 15.96
C PHE A 185 11.94 -6.54 17.47
N GLU A 186 12.75 -7.46 17.95
CA GLU A 186 12.98 -7.67 19.38
C GLU A 186 14.40 -7.24 19.76
N LYS A 187 14.54 -6.53 20.89
CA LYS A 187 15.81 -6.22 21.51
C LYS A 187 15.65 -6.31 23.02
N ASP A 188 16.58 -6.99 23.68
CA ASP A 188 16.60 -7.19 25.13
C ASP A 188 15.27 -7.77 25.67
N GLY A 189 14.69 -8.75 24.96
CA GLY A 189 13.42 -9.40 25.31
C GLY A 189 12.18 -8.54 25.13
N LYS A 190 12.31 -7.34 24.55
CA LYS A 190 11.19 -6.41 24.32
C LYS A 190 10.93 -6.25 22.83
N GLN A 191 9.65 -6.26 22.47
CA GLN A 191 9.17 -6.02 21.11
C GLN A 191 9.04 -4.52 20.83
N TYR A 192 9.53 -4.11 19.67
CA TYR A 192 9.46 -2.72 19.19
C TYR A 192 8.74 -2.66 17.85
N ALA A 193 8.08 -1.52 17.60
CA ALA A 193 7.46 -1.19 16.33
C ALA A 193 7.88 0.24 15.93
N ILE A 194 8.61 0.36 14.84
CA ILE A 194 9.23 1.61 14.39
C ILE A 194 8.82 1.88 12.95
N SER A 195 8.38 3.10 12.66
CA SER A 195 8.03 3.54 11.29
C SER A 195 8.85 4.75 10.82
N ARG A 196 9.62 5.38 11.69
CA ARG A 196 10.36 6.62 11.40
C ARG A 196 11.65 6.68 12.20
N LEU A 197 12.66 7.29 11.63
CA LEU A 197 13.95 7.54 12.27
C LEU A 197 13.80 8.29 13.63
N LYS A 198 12.95 9.30 13.69
CA LYS A 198 12.65 10.02 14.95
C LYS A 198 12.07 9.11 16.03
N SER A 199 11.24 8.13 15.67
CA SER A 199 10.68 7.14 16.61
C SER A 199 11.77 6.20 17.13
N LEU A 200 12.71 5.79 16.27
CA LEU A 200 13.86 4.98 16.66
C LEU A 200 14.68 5.69 17.74
N TYR A 201 15.09 6.92 17.49
CA TYR A 201 15.88 7.72 18.45
C TYR A 201 15.16 7.96 19.77
N LYS A 202 13.83 8.16 19.72
CA LYS A 202 13.03 8.33 20.94
C LYS A 202 12.96 7.08 21.79
N GLN A 203 12.92 5.90 21.15
CA GLN A 203 12.83 4.62 21.87
C GLN A 203 14.20 4.14 22.39
N PHE A 204 15.29 4.59 21.77
CA PHE A 204 16.66 4.22 22.13
C PHE A 204 17.53 5.44 22.45
N PRO A 205 17.18 6.21 23.51
CA PRO A 205 17.87 7.46 23.82
C PRO A 205 19.33 7.27 24.19
N LYS A 206 19.70 6.13 24.78
CA LYS A 206 21.10 5.81 25.15
C LYS A 206 21.98 5.55 23.92
N GLN A 207 21.42 4.95 22.88
CA GLN A 207 22.10 4.61 21.62
C GLN A 207 21.97 5.73 20.57
N LYS A 208 21.21 6.80 20.87
CA LYS A 208 20.87 7.83 19.89
C LYS A 208 22.09 8.42 19.18
N ALA A 209 23.12 8.83 19.94
CA ALA A 209 24.31 9.45 19.35
C ALA A 209 25.05 8.50 18.38
N GLN A 210 25.17 7.21 18.73
CA GLN A 210 25.79 6.19 17.88
C GLN A 210 24.96 5.94 16.63
N LEU A 211 23.62 5.86 16.76
CA LEU A 211 22.70 5.68 15.63
C LEU A 211 22.72 6.89 14.67
N GLU A 212 22.77 8.13 15.20
CA GLU A 212 22.88 9.34 14.40
C GLU A 212 24.18 9.42 13.63
N ALA A 213 25.30 9.09 14.27
CA ALA A 213 26.59 9.04 13.62
C ALA A 213 26.61 8.01 12.49
N PHE A 214 26.20 6.77 12.78
CA PHE A 214 26.14 5.69 11.80
C PHE A 214 25.20 6.00 10.65
N ALA A 215 24.00 6.53 10.94
CA ALA A 215 23.03 6.91 9.91
C ALA A 215 23.58 8.03 9.00
N SER A 216 24.28 9.03 9.58
CA SER A 216 24.89 10.12 8.81
C SER A 216 26.04 9.65 7.94
N GLU A 217 26.93 8.80 8.47
CA GLU A 217 28.08 8.25 7.76
C GLU A 217 27.69 7.42 6.54
N HIS A 218 26.62 6.61 6.68
CA HIS A 218 26.17 5.68 5.63
C HIS A 218 24.94 6.17 4.85
N GLY A 219 24.47 7.40 5.08
CA GLY A 219 23.30 7.96 4.40
C GLY A 219 22.02 7.15 4.64
N LEU A 220 21.84 6.60 5.85
CA LEU A 220 20.72 5.74 6.21
C LEU A 220 19.52 6.56 6.69
N ASP A 221 18.34 6.13 6.27
CA ASP A 221 17.06 6.74 6.61
C ASP A 221 15.93 5.70 6.61
N PHE A 222 14.69 6.16 6.77
CA PHE A 222 13.49 5.32 6.67
C PHE A 222 12.72 5.55 5.35
N MET A 223 13.35 6.16 4.34
CA MET A 223 12.75 6.37 3.03
C MET A 223 12.78 5.11 2.17
N SER A 224 13.72 4.19 2.44
CA SER A 224 13.74 2.85 1.85
C SER A 224 13.84 1.76 2.91
N ALA A 225 13.34 0.56 2.58
CA ALA A 225 13.36 -0.56 3.51
C ALA A 225 14.79 -1.02 3.82
N ASP A 226 15.64 -1.11 2.81
CA ASP A 226 17.02 -1.58 2.96
C ASP A 226 17.83 -0.71 3.92
N LYS A 227 17.70 0.61 3.80
CA LYS A 227 18.36 1.57 4.69
C LYS A 227 17.85 1.45 6.14
N ALA A 228 16.52 1.33 6.30
CA ALA A 228 15.91 1.16 7.62
C ALA A 228 16.34 -0.16 8.27
N VAL A 229 16.37 -1.25 7.51
CA VAL A 229 16.80 -2.57 7.97
C VAL A 229 18.26 -2.57 8.37
N THR A 230 19.14 -1.94 7.59
CA THR A 230 20.56 -1.79 7.92
C THR A 230 20.77 -1.03 9.23
N LEU A 231 20.00 0.04 9.45
CA LEU A 231 20.10 0.82 10.69
C LEU A 231 19.57 0.02 11.91
N ILE A 232 18.52 -0.79 11.71
CA ILE A 232 17.98 -1.67 12.74
C ILE A 232 19.00 -2.79 13.07
N ASP A 233 19.65 -3.39 12.07
CA ASP A 233 20.68 -4.40 12.31
C ASP A 233 21.86 -3.83 13.13
N TYR A 234 22.28 -2.60 12.81
CA TYR A 234 23.28 -1.91 13.62
C TYR A 234 22.79 -1.66 15.06
N LEU A 235 21.55 -1.19 15.24
CA LEU A 235 20.98 -1.06 16.60
C LEU A 235 20.98 -2.39 17.36
N LEU A 236 20.69 -3.51 16.70
CA LEU A 236 20.67 -4.84 17.31
C LEU A 236 22.07 -5.31 17.71
N SER A 237 23.14 -4.76 17.11
CA SER A 237 24.54 -5.06 17.44
C SER A 237 25.05 -4.30 18.67
N LEU A 238 24.37 -3.21 19.06
CA LEU A 238 24.69 -2.38 20.22
C LEU A 238 24.12 -2.96 21.53
#